data_73026d12792cf1e3222be920c893a855
#
_entry.id   73026d12792cf1e3222be920c893a855
#
_cell.length_a   1.000
_cell.length_b   1.000
_cell.length_c   1.000
_cell.angle_alpha   90.00
_cell.angle_beta   90.00
_cell.angle_gamma   90.00
#
_symmetry.space_group_name_H-M   'P 1'
#
loop_
_entity.id
_entity.type
_entity.pdbx_description
1 polymer ?
#
loop_
_entity_poly.entity_id
_entity_poly.type
_entity_poly.pdbx_seq_one_letter_code
_entity_poly.pdbx_strand_id
1 'polypeptide(L)'
;MTVQSLIRKIGQEGGFGTVIQRGDRISGAILILCVENGTNLKVLEKMPALDGPSQWQQIWPQSTDKKEELDDYLARRKRYDPDLWLIELDIPEAERLVAEMTSGG
;
A
#
# COMPACT_ATOMS: atom_id res chain seq x y z
N MET A 1 -11.58 -2.20 -6.42
CA MET A 1 -11.03 -2.77 -5.18
C MET A 1 -11.24 -1.81 -4.02
N THR A 2 -11.70 -2.32 -2.89
CA THR A 2 -11.80 -1.52 -1.68
C THR A 2 -10.69 -1.91 -0.71
N VAL A 3 -10.37 -1.01 0.22
CA VAL A 3 -9.37 -1.28 1.26
C VAL A 3 -9.78 -2.48 2.09
N GLN A 4 -11.06 -2.57 2.44
CA GLN A 4 -11.57 -3.67 3.26
C GLN A 4 -11.47 -5.01 2.53
N SER A 5 -11.74 -5.04 1.24
CA SER A 5 -11.60 -6.26 0.44
C SER A 5 -10.16 -6.73 0.40
N LEU A 6 -9.23 -5.79 0.27
CA LEU A 6 -7.81 -6.11 0.25
C LEU A 6 -7.36 -6.71 1.57
N ILE A 7 -7.74 -6.10 2.69
CA ILE A 7 -7.37 -6.59 4.01
C ILE A 7 -7.96 -7.99 4.25
N ARG A 8 -9.20 -8.21 3.83
CA ARG A 8 -9.83 -9.52 3.95
C ARG A 8 -9.07 -10.58 3.16
N LYS A 9 -8.69 -10.26 1.93
CA LYS A 9 -7.94 -11.19 1.09
C LYS A 9 -6.59 -11.55 1.72
N ILE A 10 -5.88 -10.57 2.26
CA ILE A 10 -4.60 -10.80 2.91
C ILE A 10 -4.78 -11.73 4.12
N GLY A 11 -5.84 -11.53 4.90
CA GLY A 11 -6.14 -12.42 6.02
C GLY A 11 -6.43 -13.84 5.58
N GLN A 12 -7.15 -14.01 4.46
CA GLN A 12 -7.44 -15.33 3.92
C GLN A 12 -6.18 -16.05 3.45
N GLU A 13 -5.18 -15.30 3.01
CA GLU A 13 -3.92 -15.87 2.54
C GLU A 13 -2.92 -16.08 3.69
N GLY A 14 -3.33 -15.87 4.93
CA GLY A 14 -2.49 -16.11 6.10
C GLY A 14 -1.65 -14.93 6.55
N GLY A 15 -1.91 -13.75 6.01
CA GLY A 15 -1.19 -12.53 6.38
C GLY A 15 -2.00 -11.63 7.29
N PHE A 16 -1.48 -10.43 7.51
CA PHE A 16 -2.11 -9.42 8.35
C PHE A 16 -2.21 -8.11 7.59
N GLY A 17 -3.40 -7.50 7.59
CA GLY A 17 -3.60 -6.18 7.03
C GLY A 17 -4.06 -5.21 8.12
N THR A 18 -3.48 -4.02 8.13
CA THR A 18 -3.79 -3.00 9.13
C THR A 18 -3.97 -1.66 8.45
N VAL A 19 -5.04 -0.94 8.81
CA VAL A 19 -5.23 0.44 8.36
C VAL A 19 -4.47 1.35 9.33
N ILE A 20 -3.40 1.97 8.84
CA ILE A 20 -2.62 2.91 9.63
C ILE A 20 -3.28 4.27 9.64
N GLN A 21 -3.75 4.72 8.48
CA GLN A 21 -4.50 5.98 8.36
C GLN A 21 -5.68 5.77 7.42
N ARG A 22 -6.87 6.16 7.86
CA ARG A 22 -8.05 6.16 7.02
C ARG A 22 -8.07 7.43 6.18
N GLY A 23 -8.38 7.28 4.91
CA GLY A 23 -8.47 8.39 4.00
C GLY A 23 -9.88 8.64 3.51
N ASP A 24 -9.99 9.47 2.49
CA ASP A 24 -11.27 9.75 1.84
C ASP A 24 -11.68 8.54 1.00
N ARG A 25 -12.94 8.16 1.11
CA ARG A 25 -13.49 6.99 0.43
C ARG A 25 -13.52 7.15 -1.09
N ILE A 26 -13.62 8.37 -1.57
CA ILE A 26 -13.83 8.64 -2.99
C ILE A 26 -12.56 9.12 -3.67
N SER A 27 -11.88 10.10 -3.09
CA SER A 27 -10.76 10.78 -3.75
C SER A 27 -9.40 10.51 -3.12
N GLY A 28 -9.36 9.78 -2.01
CA GLY A 28 -8.10 9.55 -1.31
C GLY A 28 -7.14 8.65 -2.08
N ALA A 29 -5.88 9.04 -2.10
CA ALA A 29 -4.83 8.18 -2.62
C ALA A 29 -4.62 7.00 -1.67
N ILE A 30 -4.06 5.91 -2.19
CA ILE A 30 -3.80 4.71 -1.39
C ILE A 30 -2.32 4.38 -1.45
N LEU A 31 -1.69 4.35 -0.27
CA LEU A 31 -0.33 3.83 -0.11
C LEU A 31 -0.40 2.50 0.63
N ILE A 32 0.31 1.52 0.12
CA ILE A 32 0.39 0.21 0.76
C ILE A 32 1.83 -0.05 1.16
N LEU A 33 2.04 -0.23 2.47
CA LEU A 33 3.32 -0.65 3.01
C LEU A 33 3.35 -2.17 3.04
N CYS A 34 4.18 -2.77 2.19
CA CYS A 34 4.33 -4.21 2.10
C CYS A 34 5.47 -4.65 3.00
N VAL A 35 5.18 -5.57 3.91
CA VAL A 35 6.13 -6.05 4.90
C VAL A 35 6.10 -7.58 4.88
N GLU A 36 7.24 -8.19 5.14
CA GLU A 36 7.34 -9.63 5.31
C GLU A 36 8.13 -9.90 6.59
N ASN A 37 7.43 -10.23 7.68
CA ASN A 37 8.02 -10.46 9.00
C ASN A 37 8.91 -9.31 9.45
N GLY A 38 8.46 -8.08 9.20
CA GLY A 38 9.21 -6.90 9.59
C GLY A 38 10.37 -6.52 8.69
N THR A 39 10.56 -7.26 7.60
CA THR A 39 11.66 -7.03 6.66
C THR A 39 11.10 -6.83 5.24
N ASN A 40 11.97 -6.62 4.27
CA ASN A 40 11.61 -6.48 2.86
C ASN A 40 10.55 -5.39 2.63
N LEU A 41 10.78 -4.23 3.25
CA LEU A 41 9.81 -3.13 3.17
C LEU A 41 9.71 -2.58 1.76
N LYS A 42 8.49 -2.49 1.26
CA LYS A 42 8.18 -1.89 -0.04
C LYS A 42 6.95 -1.02 0.13
N VAL A 43 6.88 0.07 -0.61
CA VAL A 43 5.69 0.91 -0.61
C VAL A 43 5.15 0.99 -2.02
N LEU A 44 3.86 0.73 -2.16
CA LEU A 44 3.15 0.83 -3.42
C LEU A 44 2.18 1.99 -3.35
N GLU A 45 2.12 2.76 -4.43
CA GLU A 45 1.14 3.84 -4.56
C GLU A 45 0.25 3.54 -5.76
N LYS A 46 -1.05 3.71 -5.58
CA LYS A 46 -2.01 3.54 -6.66
C LYS A 46 -1.96 4.76 -7.57
N MET A 47 -1.58 4.54 -8.81
CA MET A 47 -1.46 5.61 -9.80
C MET A 47 -2.63 5.56 -10.76
N PRO A 48 -3.27 6.71 -11.05
CA PRO A 48 -4.31 6.74 -12.08
C PRO A 48 -3.68 6.50 -13.45
N ALA A 49 -4.36 5.74 -14.29
CA ALA A 49 -3.96 5.53 -15.67
C ALA A 49 -4.85 6.36 -16.59
N LEU A 50 -4.25 6.97 -17.61
CA LEU A 50 -5.02 7.75 -18.58
C LEU A 50 -5.90 6.87 -19.45
N ASP A 51 -5.40 5.69 -19.77
CA ASP A 51 -6.11 4.74 -20.62
C ASP A 51 -6.16 3.38 -19.95
N GLY A 52 -7.21 3.13 -19.16
CA GLY A 52 -7.38 1.84 -18.55
C GLY A 52 -7.39 1.86 -17.03
N PRO A 53 -7.26 0.69 -16.39
CA PRO A 53 -7.35 0.61 -14.94
C PRO A 53 -6.16 1.26 -14.26
N SER A 54 -6.37 1.69 -13.01
CA SER A 54 -5.29 2.20 -12.17
C SER A 54 -4.20 1.15 -12.00
N GLN A 55 -2.98 1.60 -11.91
CA GLN A 55 -1.84 0.73 -11.71
C GLN A 55 -1.15 1.06 -10.41
N TRP A 56 -0.45 0.06 -9.85
CA TRP A 56 0.34 0.23 -8.65
C TRP A 56 1.79 0.48 -9.04
N GLN A 57 2.40 1.50 -8.43
CA GLN A 57 3.79 1.82 -8.64
C GLN A 57 4.55 1.61 -7.34
N GLN A 58 5.67 0.91 -7.41
CA GLN A 58 6.54 0.75 -6.26
C GLN A 58 7.37 2.03 -6.12
N ILE A 59 7.14 2.77 -5.04
CA ILE A 59 7.84 4.02 -4.78
C ILE A 59 8.92 3.88 -3.72
N TRP A 60 9.00 2.72 -3.07
CA TRP A 60 10.01 2.38 -2.08
C TRP A 60 10.31 0.89 -2.21
N PRO A 61 11.55 0.38 -2.07
CA PRO A 61 12.73 1.14 -1.66
C PRO A 61 13.30 1.98 -2.80
N GLN A 62 13.91 3.09 -2.41
CA GLN A 62 14.78 3.84 -3.29
C GLN A 62 16.22 3.35 -3.05
N SER A 63 17.21 4.21 -3.20
CA SER A 63 18.60 3.79 -3.10
C SER A 63 19.04 3.33 -1.70
N THR A 64 18.22 3.59 -0.67
CA THR A 64 18.54 3.21 0.71
C THR A 64 17.34 2.53 1.34
N ASP A 65 17.61 1.45 2.10
CA ASP A 65 16.57 0.67 2.77
C ASP A 65 16.46 1.00 4.26
N LYS A 66 16.80 2.21 4.63
CA LYS A 66 16.79 2.59 6.04
C LYS A 66 15.35 2.82 6.50
N LYS A 67 14.94 2.06 7.49
CA LYS A 67 13.59 2.16 8.04
C LYS A 67 13.27 3.56 8.55
N GLU A 68 14.27 4.25 9.10
CA GLU A 68 14.09 5.62 9.61
C GLU A 68 13.69 6.58 8.49
N GLU A 69 14.29 6.43 7.31
CA GLU A 69 13.93 7.26 6.17
C GLU A 69 12.51 6.96 5.69
N LEU A 70 12.12 5.69 5.74
CA LEU A 70 10.77 5.29 5.39
C LEU A 70 9.75 5.89 6.35
N ASP A 71 10.00 5.80 7.65
CA ASP A 71 9.12 6.37 8.66
C ASP A 71 8.95 7.88 8.46
N ASP A 72 10.04 8.58 8.17
CA ASP A 72 10.00 10.02 7.90
C ASP A 72 9.19 10.32 6.63
N TYR A 73 9.37 9.51 5.59
CA TYR A 73 8.63 9.65 4.34
C TYR A 73 7.13 9.48 4.57
N LEU A 74 6.75 8.42 5.27
CA LEU A 74 5.34 8.14 5.54
C LEU A 74 4.70 9.21 6.43
N ALA A 75 5.44 9.68 7.44
CA ALA A 75 4.96 10.76 8.30
C ALA A 75 4.71 12.03 7.50
N ARG A 76 5.59 12.34 6.56
CA ARG A 76 5.45 13.50 5.70
C ARG A 76 4.24 13.38 4.78
N ARG A 77 4.05 12.21 4.18
CA ARG A 77 2.89 11.97 3.31
C ARG A 77 1.57 12.13 4.08
N LYS A 78 1.51 11.61 5.31
CA LYS A 78 0.32 11.74 6.15
C LYS A 78 0.02 13.20 6.49
N ARG A 79 1.07 13.98 6.71
CA ARG A 79 0.93 15.40 7.07
C ARG A 79 0.40 16.23 5.91
N TYR A 80 0.91 15.99 4.70
CA TYR A 80 0.53 16.77 3.53
C TYR A 80 -0.73 16.29 2.85
N ASP A 81 -1.16 15.06 3.13
CA ASP A 81 -2.33 14.48 2.49
C ASP A 81 -3.20 13.79 3.53
N PRO A 82 -4.07 14.55 4.22
CA PRO A 82 -4.93 13.96 5.26
C PRO A 82 -5.97 13.00 4.71
N ASP A 83 -6.24 13.02 3.40
CA ASP A 83 -7.18 12.11 2.76
C ASP A 83 -6.52 10.82 2.27
N LEU A 84 -5.25 10.65 2.56
CA LEU A 84 -4.48 9.49 2.14
C LEU A 84 -4.84 8.26 2.96
N TRP A 85 -5.09 7.14 2.27
CA TRP A 85 -5.15 5.85 2.91
C TRP A 85 -3.75 5.28 3.05
N LEU A 86 -3.38 4.87 4.25
CA LEU A 86 -2.11 4.18 4.49
C LEU A 86 -2.42 2.83 5.12
N ILE A 87 -2.03 1.77 4.44
CA ILE A 87 -2.32 0.39 4.84
C ILE A 87 -1.02 -0.38 4.92
N GLU A 88 -0.88 -1.21 5.95
CA GLU A 88 0.24 -2.13 6.06
C GLU A 88 -0.25 -3.55 5.77
N LEU A 89 0.45 -4.24 4.88
CA LEU A 89 0.18 -5.65 4.58
C LEU A 89 1.42 -6.46 4.92
N ASP A 90 1.29 -7.35 5.89
CA ASP A 90 2.38 -8.22 6.32
C ASP A 90 2.11 -9.63 5.81
N ILE A 91 2.69 -9.94 4.66
CA ILE A 91 2.56 -11.22 4.00
C ILE A 91 3.65 -11.34 2.93
N PRO A 92 4.20 -12.54 2.70
CA PRO A 92 5.12 -12.73 1.58
C PRO A 92 4.49 -12.34 0.26
N GLU A 93 5.25 -11.66 -0.59
CA GLU A 93 4.81 -11.26 -1.93
C GLU A 93 3.52 -10.42 -1.93
N ALA A 94 3.39 -9.51 -0.97
CA ALA A 94 2.21 -8.67 -0.87
C ALA A 94 1.96 -7.87 -2.16
N GLU A 95 3.00 -7.37 -2.80
CA GLU A 95 2.89 -6.63 -4.05
C GLU A 95 2.26 -7.43 -5.16
N ARG A 96 2.51 -8.74 -5.20
CA ARG A 96 1.91 -9.62 -6.19
C ARG A 96 0.42 -9.80 -5.94
N LEU A 97 0.03 -9.98 -4.68
CA LEU A 97 -1.38 -10.12 -4.31
C LEU A 97 -2.16 -8.86 -4.64
N VAL A 98 -1.57 -7.69 -4.35
CA VAL A 98 -2.19 -6.41 -4.68
C VAL A 98 -2.40 -6.29 -6.19
N ALA A 99 -1.38 -6.63 -6.97
CA ALA A 99 -1.47 -6.56 -8.43
C ALA A 99 -2.55 -7.50 -8.97
N GLU A 100 -2.64 -8.70 -8.43
CA GLU A 100 -3.66 -9.68 -8.85
C GLU A 100 -5.07 -9.16 -8.57
N MET A 101 -5.28 -8.55 -7.42
CA MET A 101 -6.60 -8.04 -7.06
C MET A 101 -7.04 -6.87 -7.92
N THR A 102 -6.10 -6.06 -8.40
CA THR A 102 -6.44 -4.90 -9.22
C THR A 102 -6.51 -5.22 -10.70
N SER A 103 -5.78 -6.22 -11.18
CA SER A 103 -5.79 -6.60 -12.59
C SER A 103 -6.94 -7.53 -12.95
N GLY A 104 -7.50 -8.22 -11.98
CA GLY A 104 -8.61 -9.14 -12.19
C GLY A 104 -9.94 -8.47 -12.50
N GLY A 105 -9.98 -7.17 -12.53
CA GLY A 105 -11.09 -6.38 -13.01
C GLY A 105 -12.24 -6.21 -12.20
#